data_d3826f70b4e91e3b32e713e5a094a042
#
_entry.id   d3826f70b4e91e3b32e713e5a094a042
#
_cell.length_a   1.000
_cell.length_b   1.000
_cell.length_c   1.000
_cell.angle_alpha   90.00
_cell.angle_beta   90.00
_cell.angle_gamma   90.00
#
_symmetry.space_group_name_H-M   'P 1'
#
loop_
_entity.id
_entity.type
_entity.pdbx_description
1 polymer ?
#
loop_
_entity_poly.entity_id
_entity_poly.type
_entity_poly.pdbx_seq_one_letter_code
_entity_poly.pdbx_strand_id
1 'polypeptide(L)'
;FGLDTVVYNREECEKLGMGAFLAVAKGSSQEPKFIHMKYQVDNPKKKIAIIGKGITFDSGGLDIKPASSMLSMKDDMSAAACVLGVMSIIREFHPQVEVHGIIAACENMPGCSAYKPGDILTAKNGKTIEVDNTDAEGRLTLADALCYACELGVDEVIDLATLTGACMVALGTNAAGIMGNDDTLVKNLINTAERNGERYWELPLWDEYFDSLKSDIADMKNTGSRWGGASTAGVFLKKFVKDVKWAHIDIAGVAFLDK
;
A
#
# COMPACT_ATOMS: atom_id res chain seq x y z
N PHE A 1 7.07 -22.75 1.60
CA PHE A 1 7.88 -22.10 2.66
C PHE A 1 7.43 -22.46 4.07
N GLY A 2 6.36 -23.28 4.22
CA GLY A 2 5.88 -23.75 5.52
C GLY A 2 5.32 -22.66 6.43
N LEU A 3 4.80 -21.59 5.84
CA LEU A 3 4.07 -20.53 6.53
C LEU A 3 2.57 -20.84 6.54
N ASP A 4 1.88 -20.42 7.58
CA ASP A 4 0.43 -20.40 7.57
C ASP A 4 -0.04 -19.32 6.58
N THR A 5 -0.74 -19.74 5.52
CA THR A 5 -1.09 -18.85 4.43
C THR A 5 -2.56 -18.97 4.07
N VAL A 6 -3.25 -17.85 4.05
CA VAL A 6 -4.63 -17.74 3.60
C VAL A 6 -4.67 -16.85 2.36
N VAL A 7 -5.41 -17.28 1.34
CA VAL A 7 -5.64 -16.52 0.11
C VAL A 7 -7.14 -16.31 -0.05
N TYR A 8 -7.60 -15.12 0.27
CA TYR A 8 -9.00 -14.75 0.16
C TYR A 8 -9.36 -14.43 -1.30
N ASN A 9 -10.47 -14.98 -1.76
CA ASN A 9 -11.08 -14.66 -3.05
C ASN A 9 -12.00 -13.44 -2.93
N ARG A 10 -12.65 -13.05 -4.04
CA ARG A 10 -13.57 -11.90 -4.10
C ARG A 10 -14.67 -11.96 -3.04
N GLU A 11 -15.37 -13.09 -2.96
CA GLU A 11 -16.50 -13.24 -2.03
C GLU A 11 -16.07 -13.15 -0.56
N GLU A 12 -14.90 -13.67 -0.26
CA GLU A 12 -14.32 -13.60 1.09
C GLU A 12 -13.89 -12.18 1.41
N CYS A 13 -13.30 -11.44 0.45
CA CYS A 13 -12.99 -10.02 0.61
C CYS A 13 -14.25 -9.14 0.78
N GLU A 14 -15.35 -9.49 0.09
CA GLU A 14 -16.65 -8.82 0.29
C GLU A 14 -17.14 -9.01 1.73
N LYS A 15 -17.08 -10.24 2.25
CA LYS A 15 -17.44 -10.54 3.65
C LYS A 15 -16.55 -9.83 4.66
N LEU A 16 -15.30 -9.59 4.31
CA LEU A 16 -14.34 -8.80 5.11
C LEU A 16 -14.56 -7.28 5.01
N GLY A 17 -15.46 -6.82 4.13
CA GLY A 17 -15.76 -5.40 3.95
C GLY A 17 -14.68 -4.61 3.19
N MET A 18 -13.87 -5.27 2.34
CA MET A 18 -12.76 -4.65 1.61
C MET A 18 -13.26 -3.92 0.34
N GLY A 19 -14.10 -2.91 0.50
CA GLY A 19 -14.78 -2.26 -0.63
C GLY A 19 -13.86 -1.40 -1.49
N ALA A 20 -12.83 -0.78 -0.92
CA ALA A 20 -11.87 0.02 -1.68
C ALA A 20 -10.98 -0.88 -2.56
N PHE A 21 -10.44 -1.97 -2.02
CA PHE A 21 -9.66 -2.98 -2.77
C PHE A 21 -10.49 -3.59 -3.90
N LEU A 22 -11.70 -4.02 -3.59
CA LEU A 22 -12.57 -4.68 -4.56
C LEU A 22 -13.04 -3.73 -5.68
N ALA A 23 -13.16 -2.44 -5.40
CA ALA A 23 -13.50 -1.45 -6.41
C ALA A 23 -12.42 -1.33 -7.48
N VAL A 24 -11.13 -1.30 -7.10
CA VAL A 24 -10.00 -1.29 -8.03
C VAL A 24 -10.06 -2.50 -8.97
N ALA A 25 -10.34 -3.68 -8.41
CA ALA A 25 -10.38 -4.93 -9.16
C ALA A 25 -11.57 -5.09 -10.13
N LYS A 26 -12.59 -4.21 -10.07
CA LYS A 26 -13.84 -4.38 -10.84
C LYS A 26 -13.66 -4.32 -12.36
N GLY A 27 -12.66 -3.60 -12.85
CA GLY A 27 -12.42 -3.44 -14.28
C GLY A 27 -11.77 -4.66 -14.95
N SER A 28 -11.10 -5.50 -14.16
CA SER A 28 -10.39 -6.68 -14.67
C SER A 28 -11.28 -7.93 -14.71
N SER A 29 -11.01 -8.81 -15.68
CA SER A 29 -11.54 -10.17 -15.71
C SER A 29 -10.80 -11.13 -14.77
N GLN A 30 -9.62 -10.71 -14.27
CA GLN A 30 -8.84 -11.50 -13.31
C GLN A 30 -9.41 -11.33 -11.91
N GLU A 31 -9.51 -12.45 -11.20
CA GLU A 31 -10.02 -12.45 -9.83
C GLU A 31 -8.99 -11.83 -8.87
N PRO A 32 -9.36 -10.83 -8.04
CA PRO A 32 -8.49 -10.30 -7.02
C PRO A 32 -8.18 -11.36 -5.96
N LYS A 33 -6.99 -11.28 -5.39
CA LYS A 33 -6.55 -12.15 -4.29
C LYS A 33 -5.99 -11.30 -3.15
N PHE A 34 -6.53 -11.49 -1.96
CA PHE A 34 -5.95 -10.92 -0.76
C PHE A 34 -5.19 -12.02 -0.04
N ILE A 35 -3.88 -11.84 0.09
CA ILE A 35 -2.96 -12.87 0.57
C ILE A 35 -2.48 -12.47 1.95
N HIS A 36 -2.61 -13.37 2.93
CA HIS A 36 -2.09 -13.22 4.28
C HIS A 36 -1.22 -14.42 4.62
N MET A 37 0.06 -14.17 4.80
CA MET A 37 1.07 -15.15 5.24
C MET A 37 1.46 -14.85 6.68
N LYS A 38 1.57 -15.88 7.51
CA LYS A 38 1.94 -15.73 8.91
C LYS A 38 3.17 -16.57 9.26
N TYR A 39 4.17 -15.90 9.80
CA TYR A 39 5.27 -16.52 10.54
C TYR A 39 4.98 -16.37 12.02
N GLN A 40 4.78 -17.51 12.70
CA GLN A 40 4.42 -17.56 14.12
C GLN A 40 5.55 -18.18 14.95
N VAL A 41 5.77 -17.61 16.13
CA VAL A 41 6.68 -18.13 17.16
C VAL A 41 5.98 -18.16 18.51
N ASP A 42 6.46 -19.01 19.40
CA ASP A 42 5.96 -19.05 20.77
C ASP A 42 6.44 -17.80 21.53
N ASN A 43 5.53 -17.15 22.26
CA ASN A 43 5.79 -15.97 23.07
C ASN A 43 6.55 -14.86 22.30
N PRO A 44 6.01 -14.34 21.19
CA PRO A 44 6.68 -13.32 20.39
C PRO A 44 6.93 -12.05 21.21
N LYS A 45 8.11 -11.48 21.07
CA LYS A 45 8.46 -10.17 21.70
C LYS A 45 7.67 -9.02 21.09
N LYS A 46 7.24 -9.18 19.85
CA LYS A 46 6.52 -8.17 19.06
C LYS A 46 5.77 -8.87 17.93
N LYS A 47 4.68 -8.26 17.47
CA LYS A 47 3.94 -8.64 16.26
C LYS A 47 4.04 -7.53 15.24
N ILE A 48 4.40 -7.86 14.02
CA ILE A 48 4.64 -6.89 12.94
C ILE A 48 3.84 -7.31 11.71
N ALA A 49 3.18 -6.36 11.06
CA ALA A 49 2.63 -6.57 9.72
C ALA A 49 3.51 -5.85 8.68
N ILE A 50 3.83 -6.55 7.60
CA ILE A 50 4.49 -5.99 6.42
C ILE A 50 3.51 -6.09 5.26
N ILE A 51 3.13 -4.96 4.68
CA ILE A 51 2.13 -4.88 3.62
C ILE A 51 2.81 -4.48 2.32
N GLY A 52 2.48 -5.15 1.22
CA GLY A 52 2.98 -4.78 -0.11
C GLY A 52 1.86 -4.44 -1.08
N LYS A 53 1.95 -3.28 -1.74
CA LYS A 53 1.11 -2.98 -2.91
C LYS A 53 1.29 -4.08 -3.95
N GLY A 54 0.19 -4.66 -4.42
CA GLY A 54 0.19 -5.82 -5.31
C GLY A 54 -0.60 -5.59 -6.60
N ILE A 55 -0.47 -4.43 -7.24
CA ILE A 55 -1.11 -4.17 -8.53
C ILE A 55 -0.34 -4.91 -9.63
N THR A 56 -0.87 -6.02 -10.10
CA THR A 56 -0.17 -6.90 -11.05
C THR A 56 -0.12 -6.33 -12.47
N PHE A 57 -1.01 -5.41 -12.79
CA PHE A 57 -0.93 -4.52 -13.93
C PHE A 57 -1.74 -3.24 -13.64
N ASP A 58 -1.14 -2.08 -13.86
CA ASP A 58 -1.80 -0.79 -13.70
C ASP A 58 -1.94 -0.06 -15.03
N SER A 59 -3.14 -0.08 -15.59
CA SER A 59 -3.48 0.71 -16.78
C SER A 59 -3.88 2.16 -16.46
N GLY A 60 -4.05 2.48 -15.16
CA GLY A 60 -4.70 3.70 -14.69
C GLY A 60 -6.22 3.57 -14.56
N GLY A 61 -6.81 2.46 -15.00
CA GLY A 61 -8.25 2.31 -15.04
C GLY A 61 -8.89 3.21 -16.11
N LEU A 62 -9.98 3.90 -15.80
CA LEU A 62 -10.62 4.84 -16.75
C LEU A 62 -9.79 6.11 -16.97
N ASP A 63 -9.03 6.55 -15.97
CA ASP A 63 -8.00 7.61 -16.13
C ASP A 63 -6.72 6.99 -16.69
N ILE A 64 -6.83 6.51 -17.93
CA ILE A 64 -5.85 5.66 -18.60
C ILE A 64 -4.48 6.32 -18.76
N LYS A 65 -3.44 5.60 -18.40
CA LYS A 65 -2.06 6.07 -18.53
C LYS A 65 -1.66 6.29 -20.00
N PRO A 66 -0.79 7.29 -20.27
CA PRO A 66 -0.10 7.35 -21.55
C PRO A 66 0.69 6.07 -21.85
N ALA A 67 0.77 5.66 -23.11
CA ALA A 67 1.45 4.43 -23.51
C ALA A 67 2.90 4.34 -23.00
N SER A 68 3.63 5.47 -22.97
CA SER A 68 5.00 5.54 -22.44
C SER A 68 5.11 5.22 -20.97
N SER A 69 4.09 5.55 -20.17
CA SER A 69 4.06 5.26 -18.73
C SER A 69 3.48 3.87 -18.42
N MET A 70 2.64 3.34 -19.32
CA MET A 70 1.96 2.04 -19.11
C MET A 70 2.89 0.84 -19.34
N LEU A 71 3.91 0.98 -20.19
CA LEU A 71 4.75 -0.14 -20.63
C LEU A 71 5.41 -0.91 -19.49
N SER A 72 5.80 -0.21 -18.42
CA SER A 72 6.47 -0.81 -17.26
C SER A 72 5.52 -1.23 -16.13
N MET A 73 4.21 -1.06 -16.28
CA MET A 73 3.24 -1.20 -15.18
C MET A 73 2.98 -2.65 -14.71
N LYS A 74 3.72 -3.63 -15.22
CA LYS A 74 3.85 -4.96 -14.60
C LYS A 74 4.72 -4.92 -13.33
N ASP A 75 5.49 -3.85 -13.12
CA ASP A 75 6.37 -3.65 -11.99
C ASP A 75 5.65 -3.04 -10.77
N ASP A 76 4.36 -2.70 -10.93
CA ASP A 76 3.54 -2.04 -9.89
C ASP A 76 3.13 -2.96 -8.72
N MET A 77 3.74 -4.14 -8.68
CA MET A 77 3.68 -5.14 -7.62
C MET A 77 5.04 -5.38 -6.94
N SER A 78 6.03 -4.52 -7.18
CA SER A 78 7.39 -4.70 -6.63
C SER A 78 7.39 -4.75 -5.10
N ALA A 79 6.52 -3.98 -4.44
CA ALA A 79 6.35 -4.05 -3.00
C ALA A 79 5.79 -5.40 -2.51
N ALA A 80 4.83 -5.98 -3.25
CA ALA A 80 4.35 -7.33 -2.96
C ALA A 80 5.47 -8.37 -3.14
N ALA A 81 6.32 -8.19 -4.16
CA ALA A 81 7.50 -9.05 -4.34
C ALA A 81 8.49 -8.96 -3.18
N CYS A 82 8.72 -7.75 -2.62
CA CYS A 82 9.52 -7.58 -1.40
C CYS A 82 8.92 -8.34 -0.22
N VAL A 83 7.60 -8.23 0.01
CA VAL A 83 6.91 -8.97 1.08
C VAL A 83 7.06 -10.48 0.88
N LEU A 84 6.85 -11.00 -0.34
CA LEU A 84 7.07 -12.41 -0.67
C LEU A 84 8.52 -12.83 -0.41
N GLY A 85 9.49 -12.00 -0.79
CA GLY A 85 10.91 -12.23 -0.54
C GLY A 85 11.20 -12.39 0.95
N VAL A 86 10.76 -11.44 1.77
CA VAL A 86 10.92 -11.50 3.23
C VAL A 86 10.27 -12.77 3.80
N MET A 87 9.02 -13.03 3.45
CA MET A 87 8.27 -14.18 3.97
C MET A 87 8.86 -15.52 3.51
N SER A 88 9.52 -15.56 2.34
CA SER A 88 10.14 -16.79 1.83
C SER A 88 11.35 -17.27 2.64
N ILE A 89 12.08 -16.34 3.27
CA ILE A 89 13.34 -16.62 3.98
C ILE A 89 13.24 -16.39 5.50
N ILE A 90 12.14 -15.83 6.01
CA ILE A 90 12.02 -15.41 7.41
C ILE A 90 12.29 -16.53 8.41
N ARG A 91 11.96 -17.77 8.05
CA ARG A 91 12.20 -18.94 8.91
C ARG A 91 13.68 -19.23 9.10
N GLU A 92 14.54 -18.90 8.16
CA GLU A 92 15.99 -19.12 8.24
C GLU A 92 16.64 -18.20 9.28
N PHE A 93 16.06 -17.03 9.51
CA PHE A 93 16.56 -16.08 10.51
C PHE A 93 16.05 -16.35 11.93
N HIS A 94 15.02 -17.17 12.10
CA HIS A 94 14.41 -17.49 13.40
C HIS A 94 14.15 -16.26 14.30
N PRO A 95 13.59 -15.14 13.78
CA PRO A 95 13.37 -13.98 14.60
C PRO A 95 12.33 -14.25 15.67
N GLN A 96 12.52 -13.72 16.89
CA GLN A 96 11.61 -13.86 18.02
C GLN A 96 10.45 -12.84 17.95
N VAL A 97 9.88 -12.70 16.76
CA VAL A 97 8.74 -11.83 16.45
C VAL A 97 7.72 -12.59 15.59
N GLU A 98 6.46 -12.33 15.79
CA GLU A 98 5.40 -12.79 14.88
C GLU A 98 5.34 -11.83 13.69
N VAL A 99 5.32 -12.34 12.46
CA VAL A 99 5.28 -11.50 11.26
C VAL A 99 4.14 -11.90 10.35
N HIS A 100 3.36 -10.89 9.95
CA HIS A 100 2.27 -11.01 9.01
C HIS A 100 2.66 -10.35 7.68
N GLY A 101 2.82 -11.13 6.62
CA GLY A 101 2.98 -10.62 5.26
C GLY A 101 1.62 -10.49 4.59
N ILE A 102 1.26 -9.30 4.13
CA ILE A 102 -0.07 -9.00 3.58
C ILE A 102 0.07 -8.40 2.19
N ILE A 103 -0.72 -8.91 1.23
CA ILE A 103 -0.72 -8.43 -0.16
C ILE A 103 -2.14 -8.35 -0.66
N ALA A 104 -2.56 -7.17 -1.13
CA ALA A 104 -3.81 -6.97 -1.86
C ALA A 104 -3.51 -7.00 -3.37
N ALA A 105 -3.65 -8.19 -4.00
CA ALA A 105 -3.26 -8.42 -5.37
C ALA A 105 -4.46 -8.30 -6.33
N CYS A 106 -4.38 -7.36 -7.28
CA CYS A 106 -5.37 -7.20 -8.35
C CYS A 106 -4.77 -6.44 -9.54
N GLU A 107 -5.50 -6.39 -10.64
CA GLU A 107 -5.23 -5.48 -11.75
C GLU A 107 -6.11 -4.22 -11.64
N ASN A 108 -5.58 -3.09 -12.08
CA ASN A 108 -6.33 -1.84 -12.31
C ASN A 108 -6.57 -1.67 -13.82
N MET A 109 -7.74 -2.06 -14.30
CA MET A 109 -8.06 -2.13 -15.74
C MET A 109 -9.32 -1.31 -16.08
N PRO A 110 -9.39 -0.72 -17.28
CA PRO A 110 -10.65 -0.25 -17.85
C PRO A 110 -11.53 -1.46 -18.16
N GLY A 111 -12.82 -1.33 -17.96
CA GLY A 111 -13.78 -2.40 -18.23
C GLY A 111 -15.21 -1.93 -18.03
N CYS A 112 -16.17 -2.73 -18.45
CA CYS A 112 -17.60 -2.39 -18.33
C CYS A 112 -18.07 -2.25 -16.87
N SER A 113 -17.35 -2.86 -15.94
CA SER A 113 -17.64 -2.81 -14.50
C SER A 113 -16.64 -1.97 -13.73
N ALA A 114 -15.68 -1.30 -14.40
CA ALA A 114 -14.64 -0.50 -13.74
C ALA A 114 -15.24 0.60 -12.88
N TYR A 115 -14.61 0.85 -11.74
CA TYR A 115 -14.93 2.05 -10.95
C TYR A 115 -14.49 3.31 -11.72
N LYS A 116 -15.09 4.43 -11.41
CA LYS A 116 -14.95 5.65 -12.20
C LYS A 116 -14.85 6.89 -11.33
N PRO A 117 -14.28 7.97 -11.83
CA PRO A 117 -14.32 9.26 -11.14
C PRO A 117 -15.75 9.64 -10.74
N GLY A 118 -15.91 10.13 -9.52
CA GLY A 118 -17.20 10.44 -8.91
C GLY A 118 -17.87 9.27 -8.15
N ASP A 119 -17.36 8.03 -8.26
CA ASP A 119 -17.84 6.95 -7.41
C ASP A 119 -17.43 7.18 -5.95
N ILE A 120 -18.26 6.73 -5.02
CA ILE A 120 -17.96 6.75 -3.58
C ILE A 120 -17.73 5.30 -3.14
N LEU A 121 -16.52 5.05 -2.64
CA LEU A 121 -16.13 3.74 -2.12
C LEU A 121 -16.24 3.72 -0.60
N THR A 122 -16.55 2.55 -0.05
CA THR A 122 -16.51 2.34 1.41
C THR A 122 -15.36 1.40 1.75
N ALA A 123 -14.37 1.90 2.47
CA ALA A 123 -13.25 1.11 2.95
C ALA A 123 -13.65 0.23 4.15
N LYS A 124 -12.80 -0.75 4.48
CA LYS A 124 -13.04 -1.73 5.54
C LYS A 124 -13.34 -1.12 6.91
N ASN A 125 -12.80 0.06 7.23
CA ASN A 125 -13.11 0.77 8.48
C ASN A 125 -14.38 1.63 8.42
N GLY A 126 -15.16 1.54 7.34
CA GLY A 126 -16.40 2.28 7.13
C GLY A 126 -16.21 3.70 6.57
N LYS A 127 -14.98 4.19 6.41
CA LYS A 127 -14.73 5.50 5.79
C LYS A 127 -15.08 5.47 4.32
N THR A 128 -15.67 6.58 3.87
CA THR A 128 -16.05 6.80 2.48
C THR A 128 -14.97 7.58 1.73
N ILE A 129 -14.72 7.17 0.48
CA ILE A 129 -13.69 7.75 -0.37
C ILE A 129 -14.32 8.13 -1.70
N GLU A 130 -14.29 9.41 -2.05
CA GLU A 130 -14.62 9.88 -3.39
C GLU A 130 -13.47 9.58 -4.33
N VAL A 131 -13.75 8.90 -5.43
CA VAL A 131 -12.77 8.64 -6.49
C VAL A 131 -12.65 9.90 -7.34
N ASP A 132 -11.52 10.57 -7.24
CA ASP A 132 -11.19 11.73 -8.08
C ASP A 132 -10.34 11.29 -9.29
N ASN A 133 -9.52 10.22 -9.10
CA ASN A 133 -8.66 9.66 -10.15
C ASN A 133 -8.51 8.15 -9.95
N THR A 134 -8.83 7.37 -10.98
CA THR A 134 -8.69 5.90 -10.94
C THR A 134 -7.24 5.41 -11.07
N ASP A 135 -6.30 6.28 -11.46
CA ASP A 135 -4.85 6.01 -11.47
C ASP A 135 -4.20 6.22 -10.08
N ALA A 136 -5.01 6.48 -9.06
CA ALA A 136 -4.59 6.50 -7.66
C ALA A 136 -5.18 5.30 -6.89
N GLU A 137 -5.06 4.13 -7.46
CA GLU A 137 -5.62 2.84 -7.03
C GLU A 137 -4.83 2.20 -5.89
N GLY A 138 -3.49 2.35 -5.91
CA GLY A 138 -2.62 1.70 -4.94
C GLY A 138 -2.96 2.06 -3.50
N ARG A 139 -3.28 3.33 -3.23
CA ARG A 139 -3.69 3.77 -1.90
C ARG A 139 -5.07 3.23 -1.50
N LEU A 140 -5.94 2.92 -2.46
CA LEU A 140 -7.24 2.31 -2.20
C LEU A 140 -7.09 0.85 -1.75
N THR A 141 -6.23 0.09 -2.42
CA THR A 141 -5.93 -1.30 -2.03
C THR A 141 -5.21 -1.36 -0.68
N LEU A 142 -4.28 -0.42 -0.43
CA LEU A 142 -3.58 -0.30 0.84
C LEU A 142 -4.51 0.13 1.98
N ALA A 143 -5.54 0.95 1.74
CA ALA A 143 -6.48 1.36 2.76
C ALA A 143 -7.12 0.15 3.46
N ASP A 144 -7.64 -0.80 2.69
CA ASP A 144 -8.25 -2.01 3.23
C ASP A 144 -7.21 -2.95 3.86
N ALA A 145 -6.01 -3.05 3.27
CA ALA A 145 -4.93 -3.87 3.81
C ALA A 145 -4.41 -3.32 5.16
N LEU A 146 -4.30 -2.01 5.31
CA LEU A 146 -3.93 -1.35 6.57
C LEU A 146 -4.99 -1.58 7.64
N CYS A 147 -6.27 -1.42 7.30
CA CYS A 147 -7.37 -1.71 8.24
C CYS A 147 -7.32 -3.18 8.70
N TYR A 148 -7.13 -4.11 7.77
CA TYR A 148 -7.02 -5.54 8.08
C TYR A 148 -5.84 -5.83 9.00
N ALA A 149 -4.66 -5.26 8.73
CA ALA A 149 -3.48 -5.43 9.56
C ALA A 149 -3.68 -4.91 10.99
N CYS A 150 -4.32 -3.74 11.15
CA CYS A 150 -4.63 -3.18 12.47
C CYS A 150 -5.58 -4.08 13.28
N GLU A 151 -6.49 -4.80 12.64
CA GLU A 151 -7.40 -5.75 13.31
C GLU A 151 -6.70 -7.02 13.82
N LEU A 152 -5.51 -7.36 13.30
CA LEU A 152 -4.71 -8.50 13.77
C LEU A 152 -4.08 -8.29 15.15
N GLY A 153 -4.14 -7.07 15.70
CA GLY A 153 -3.56 -6.74 16.99
C GLY A 153 -2.03 -6.75 16.94
N VAL A 154 -1.45 -6.24 15.85
CA VAL A 154 0.00 -6.07 15.71
C VAL A 154 0.49 -4.81 16.41
N ASP A 155 1.77 -4.80 16.80
CA ASP A 155 2.41 -3.66 17.46
C ASP A 155 2.89 -2.62 16.46
N GLU A 156 3.29 -3.07 15.26
CA GLU A 156 3.82 -2.21 14.19
C GLU A 156 3.31 -2.67 12.82
N VAL A 157 3.05 -1.70 11.96
CA VAL A 157 2.71 -1.91 10.55
C VAL A 157 3.72 -1.17 9.68
N ILE A 158 4.27 -1.85 8.69
CA ILE A 158 5.14 -1.26 7.67
C ILE A 158 4.50 -1.57 6.32
N ASP A 159 4.16 -0.58 5.53
CA ASP A 159 3.72 -0.81 4.17
C ASP A 159 4.71 -0.25 3.15
N LEU A 160 4.84 -0.96 2.04
CA LEU A 160 5.67 -0.59 0.90
C LEU A 160 4.78 -0.47 -0.34
N ALA A 161 5.05 0.54 -1.17
CA ALA A 161 4.35 0.68 -2.44
C ALA A 161 5.15 1.47 -3.48
N THR A 162 5.04 1.09 -4.73
CA THR A 162 5.30 1.93 -5.90
C THR A 162 4.15 2.93 -5.99
N LEU A 163 4.12 3.93 -5.08
CA LEU A 163 2.88 4.66 -4.84
C LEU A 163 2.76 5.95 -5.64
N THR A 164 3.83 6.76 -5.69
CA THR A 164 3.68 8.09 -6.27
C THR A 164 4.81 8.48 -7.22
N GLY A 165 4.43 8.95 -8.41
CA GLY A 165 5.37 9.65 -9.28
C GLY A 165 5.94 10.91 -8.61
N ALA A 166 5.22 11.50 -7.65
CA ALA A 166 5.69 12.65 -6.88
C ALA A 166 6.92 12.31 -6.02
N CYS A 167 6.99 11.13 -5.43
CA CYS A 167 8.17 10.65 -4.70
C CYS A 167 9.37 10.52 -5.65
N MET A 168 9.17 9.93 -6.85
CA MET A 168 10.20 9.84 -7.88
C MET A 168 10.67 11.23 -8.33
N VAL A 169 9.77 12.18 -8.52
CA VAL A 169 10.14 13.58 -8.89
C VAL A 169 10.96 14.24 -7.78
N ALA A 170 10.65 13.96 -6.52
CA ALA A 170 11.34 14.58 -5.38
C ALA A 170 12.72 13.97 -5.10
N LEU A 171 12.84 12.63 -5.16
CA LEU A 171 14.02 11.88 -4.69
C LEU A 171 14.79 11.18 -5.81
N GLY A 172 14.26 11.19 -7.04
CA GLY A 172 14.84 10.47 -8.17
C GLY A 172 14.80 8.95 -7.96
N THR A 173 15.82 8.27 -8.48
CA THR A 173 15.97 6.80 -8.41
C THR A 173 16.98 6.36 -7.35
N ASN A 174 17.42 7.27 -6.47
CA ASN A 174 18.51 7.02 -5.53
C ASN A 174 18.04 6.77 -4.09
N ALA A 175 16.82 7.12 -3.76
CA ALA A 175 16.28 6.95 -2.41
C ALA A 175 14.77 6.70 -2.46
N ALA A 176 14.28 5.84 -1.55
CA ALA A 176 12.86 5.70 -1.27
C ALA A 176 12.40 6.81 -0.32
N GLY A 177 11.12 7.22 -0.45
CA GLY A 177 10.50 8.10 0.52
C GLY A 177 9.98 7.30 1.72
N ILE A 178 10.18 7.80 2.94
CA ILE A 178 9.60 7.18 4.13
C ILE A 178 8.79 8.20 4.93
N MET A 179 7.67 7.78 5.49
CA MET A 179 6.81 8.56 6.36
C MET A 179 6.23 7.66 7.46
N GLY A 180 5.86 8.21 8.60
CA GLY A 180 5.23 7.41 9.65
C GLY A 180 4.60 8.24 10.75
N ASN A 181 3.89 7.56 11.66
CA ASN A 181 3.27 8.16 12.84
C ASN A 181 4.08 7.95 14.13
N ASP A 182 5.24 7.27 14.04
CA ASP A 182 6.16 7.03 15.16
C ASP A 182 7.61 7.30 14.73
N ASP A 183 8.19 8.35 15.26
CA ASP A 183 9.56 8.78 14.92
C ASP A 183 10.61 7.70 15.20
N THR A 184 10.40 6.89 16.22
CA THR A 184 11.35 5.83 16.58
C THR A 184 11.34 4.73 15.53
N LEU A 185 10.17 4.33 15.06
CA LEU A 185 10.03 3.34 13.98
C LEU A 185 10.68 3.86 12.69
N VAL A 186 10.35 5.10 12.29
CA VAL A 186 10.90 5.71 11.06
C VAL A 186 12.42 5.78 11.13
N LYS A 187 13.00 6.30 12.22
CA LYS A 187 14.46 6.39 12.42
C LYS A 187 15.15 5.03 12.42
N ASN A 188 14.52 4.02 13.03
CA ASN A 188 15.05 2.66 13.03
C ASN A 188 15.08 2.06 11.62
N LEU A 189 14.05 2.29 10.81
CA LEU A 189 14.00 1.85 9.42
C LEU A 189 15.05 2.54 8.56
N ILE A 190 15.21 3.86 8.67
CA ILE A 190 16.25 4.64 7.96
C ILE A 190 17.65 4.10 8.32
N ASN A 191 17.95 3.97 9.62
CA ASN A 191 19.26 3.48 10.06
C ASN A 191 19.53 2.04 9.61
N THR A 192 18.50 1.20 9.55
CA THR A 192 18.61 -0.18 9.10
C THR A 192 18.84 -0.24 7.59
N ALA A 193 18.13 0.56 6.82
CA ALA A 193 18.30 0.70 5.37
C ALA A 193 19.75 1.11 5.04
N GLU A 194 20.27 2.16 5.69
CA GLU A 194 21.62 2.65 5.48
C GLU A 194 22.69 1.59 5.75
N ARG A 195 22.55 0.80 6.82
CA ARG A 195 23.46 -0.31 7.14
C ARG A 195 23.46 -1.43 6.10
N ASN A 196 22.36 -1.56 5.36
CA ASN A 196 22.20 -2.56 4.30
C ASN A 196 22.40 -2.00 2.89
N GLY A 197 22.87 -0.75 2.76
CA GLY A 197 23.15 -0.12 1.48
C GLY A 197 21.93 0.46 0.76
N GLU A 198 20.80 0.54 1.43
CA GLU A 198 19.59 1.22 0.94
C GLU A 198 19.53 2.65 1.48
N ARG A 199 18.85 3.53 0.76
CA ARG A 199 18.67 4.93 1.15
C ARG A 199 17.20 5.26 1.28
N TYR A 200 16.80 5.72 2.47
CA TYR A 200 15.48 6.25 2.73
C TYR A 200 15.58 7.73 3.13
N TRP A 201 14.66 8.53 2.62
CA TRP A 201 14.56 9.95 2.97
C TRP A 201 13.19 10.24 3.57
N GLU A 202 13.18 10.78 4.80
CA GLU A 202 11.93 11.11 5.50
C GLU A 202 11.24 12.30 4.83
N LEU A 203 9.98 12.09 4.45
CA LEU A 203 9.10 13.11 3.90
C LEU A 203 8.09 13.56 4.97
N PRO A 204 7.64 14.84 4.94
CA PRO A 204 6.72 15.34 5.94
C PRO A 204 5.36 14.68 5.87
N LEU A 205 4.78 14.39 7.05
CA LEU A 205 3.44 13.81 7.21
C LEU A 205 2.55 14.74 8.05
N TRP A 206 2.52 16.04 7.71
CA TRP A 206 1.73 17.04 8.41
C TRP A 206 0.26 16.97 8.05
N ASP A 207 -0.61 17.20 9.02
CA ASP A 207 -2.06 17.07 8.81
C ASP A 207 -2.63 18.09 7.82
N GLU A 208 -1.95 19.21 7.57
CA GLU A 208 -2.31 20.23 6.57
C GLU A 208 -2.37 19.67 5.14
N TYR A 209 -1.61 18.62 4.82
CA TYR A 209 -1.70 17.95 3.52
C TYR A 209 -3.07 17.32 3.28
N PHE A 210 -3.83 17.05 4.36
CA PHE A 210 -5.19 16.51 4.23
C PHE A 210 -6.18 17.52 3.66
N ASP A 211 -5.91 18.82 3.74
CA ASP A 211 -6.82 19.85 3.20
C ASP A 211 -7.13 19.67 1.72
N SER A 212 -6.17 19.15 0.95
CA SER A 212 -6.35 18.84 -0.47
C SER A 212 -7.17 17.58 -0.75
N LEU A 213 -7.40 16.75 0.26
CA LEU A 213 -8.20 15.52 0.17
C LEU A 213 -9.65 15.70 0.63
N LYS A 214 -10.05 16.88 1.08
CA LYS A 214 -11.41 17.12 1.55
C LYS A 214 -12.41 16.89 0.43
N SER A 215 -13.53 16.25 0.75
CA SER A 215 -14.67 16.00 -0.15
C SER A 215 -15.92 16.60 0.46
N ASP A 216 -16.84 17.05 -0.38
CA ASP A 216 -18.17 17.54 0.04
C ASP A 216 -19.19 16.39 0.18
N ILE A 217 -18.87 15.20 -0.33
CA ILE A 217 -19.80 14.05 -0.46
C ILE A 217 -19.28 12.76 0.14
N ALA A 218 -18.04 12.74 0.63
CA ALA A 218 -17.40 11.60 1.28
C ALA A 218 -16.49 12.08 2.42
N ASP A 219 -15.92 11.18 3.21
CA ASP A 219 -14.93 11.53 4.24
C ASP A 219 -13.66 12.13 3.64
N MET A 220 -13.30 11.69 2.42
CA MET A 220 -12.12 12.19 1.70
C MET A 220 -12.14 11.80 0.22
N LYS A 221 -11.29 12.48 -0.57
CA LYS A 221 -10.94 12.08 -1.94
C LYS A 221 -9.74 11.12 -1.94
N ASN A 222 -9.61 10.32 -3.00
CA ASN A 222 -8.42 9.48 -3.16
C ASN A 222 -7.20 10.24 -3.68
N THR A 223 -7.38 11.42 -4.28
CA THR A 223 -6.28 12.32 -4.71
C THR A 223 -6.49 13.73 -4.22
N GLY A 224 -5.39 14.47 -4.12
CA GLY A 224 -5.37 15.90 -3.83
C GLY A 224 -4.76 16.69 -4.99
N SER A 225 -4.22 17.88 -4.68
CA SER A 225 -3.53 18.69 -5.67
C SER A 225 -2.26 18.00 -6.19
N ARG A 226 -1.71 18.49 -7.34
CA ARG A 226 -0.44 17.99 -7.88
C ARG A 226 0.77 18.22 -6.95
N TRP A 227 0.63 19.15 -5.97
CA TRP A 227 1.73 19.54 -5.10
C TRP A 227 1.77 18.65 -3.84
N GLY A 228 2.99 18.29 -3.42
CA GLY A 228 3.18 17.45 -2.24
C GLY A 228 2.56 16.06 -2.34
N GLY A 229 2.44 15.49 -3.54
CA GLY A 229 1.67 14.27 -3.81
C GLY A 229 2.10 13.06 -2.98
N ALA A 230 3.39 12.92 -2.64
CA ALA A 230 3.86 11.84 -1.77
C ALA A 230 3.34 12.01 -0.32
N SER A 231 3.47 13.22 0.25
CA SER A 231 2.94 13.53 1.58
C SER A 231 1.41 13.43 1.64
N THR A 232 0.73 13.88 0.58
CA THR A 232 -0.73 13.74 0.44
C THR A 232 -1.17 12.27 0.43
N ALA A 233 -0.43 11.40 -0.29
CA ALA A 233 -0.68 9.97 -0.26
C ALA A 233 -0.43 9.38 1.14
N GLY A 234 0.63 9.80 1.81
CA GLY A 234 0.92 9.38 3.18
C GLY A 234 -0.17 9.76 4.17
N VAL A 235 -0.67 11.00 4.15
CA VAL A 235 -1.76 11.41 5.06
C VAL A 235 -3.08 10.73 4.71
N PHE A 236 -3.32 10.37 3.45
CA PHE A 236 -4.44 9.50 3.09
C PHE A 236 -4.32 8.14 3.78
N LEU A 237 -3.19 7.45 3.64
CA LEU A 237 -2.94 6.13 4.25
C LEU A 237 -3.05 6.18 5.78
N LYS A 238 -2.53 7.24 6.43
CA LYS A 238 -2.64 7.46 7.88
C LYS A 238 -4.08 7.37 8.40
N LYS A 239 -5.10 7.70 7.59
CA LYS A 239 -6.52 7.62 7.98
C LYS A 239 -7.04 6.20 8.13
N PHE A 240 -6.32 5.20 7.63
CA PHE A 240 -6.66 3.78 7.69
C PHE A 240 -5.82 3.01 8.70
N VAL A 241 -4.85 3.68 9.30
CA VAL A 241 -4.09 3.18 10.44
C VAL A 241 -4.80 3.62 11.72
N LYS A 242 -5.06 2.67 12.61
CA LYS A 242 -5.61 2.91 13.92
C LYS A 242 -4.47 3.20 14.92
N ASP A 243 -4.64 2.90 16.19
CA ASP A 243 -3.68 3.16 17.28
C ASP A 243 -2.46 2.18 17.24
N VAL A 244 -1.84 2.06 16.06
CA VAL A 244 -0.68 1.19 15.80
C VAL A 244 0.47 2.05 15.27
N LYS A 245 1.70 1.74 15.64
CA LYS A 245 2.89 2.37 15.04
C LYS A 245 2.97 1.98 13.58
N TRP A 246 3.16 2.96 12.73
CA TRP A 246 3.12 2.74 11.28
C TRP A 246 4.20 3.54 10.55
N ALA A 247 4.75 2.92 9.53
CA ALA A 247 5.59 3.57 8.54
C ALA A 247 5.19 3.12 7.11
N HIS A 248 5.16 4.09 6.21
CA HIS A 248 4.98 3.90 4.77
C HIS A 248 6.31 4.14 4.05
N ILE A 249 6.67 3.26 3.13
CA ILE A 249 7.86 3.36 2.28
C ILE A 249 7.41 3.45 0.82
N ASP A 250 7.55 4.65 0.23
CA ASP A 250 7.27 4.87 -1.20
C ASP A 250 8.50 4.53 -2.03
N ILE A 251 8.43 3.37 -2.69
CA ILE A 251 9.53 2.82 -3.50
C ILE A 251 9.39 3.13 -5.00
N ALA A 252 8.47 4.02 -5.39
CA ALA A 252 8.21 4.32 -6.80
C ALA A 252 9.49 4.74 -7.58
N GLY A 253 10.40 5.46 -6.94
CA GLY A 253 11.65 5.90 -7.58
C GLY A 253 12.72 4.81 -7.70
N VAL A 254 12.72 3.82 -6.79
CA VAL A 254 13.82 2.84 -6.68
C VAL A 254 13.45 1.45 -7.18
N ALA A 255 12.16 1.19 -7.45
CA ALA A 255 11.68 -0.10 -7.91
C ALA A 255 11.92 -0.32 -9.42
N PHE A 256 12.13 0.73 -10.19
CA PHE A 256 12.35 0.68 -11.63
C PHE A 256 13.82 0.95 -11.94
N LEU A 257 14.44 0.07 -12.70
CA LEU A 257 15.77 0.28 -13.25
C LEU A 257 15.62 0.62 -14.73
N ASP A 258 16.05 1.82 -15.12
CA ASP A 258 16.24 2.15 -16.53
C ASP A 258 17.32 1.24 -17.10
N LYS A 259 17.02 0.59 -18.23
CA LYS A 259 17.98 -0.28 -18.94
C LYS A 259 19.00 0.55 -19.71
#